data_f1df84c41c571808f0693b45eea27e6e
#
_entry.id   f1df84c41c571808f0693b45eea27e6e
#
_cell.length_a   1.000
_cell.length_b   1.000
_cell.length_c   1.000
_cell.angle_alpha   90.00
_cell.angle_beta   90.00
_cell.angle_gamma   90.00
#
_symmetry.space_group_name_H-M   'P 1'
#
loop_
_entity.id
_entity.type
_entity.pdbx_description
1 polymer ?
#
loop_
_entity_poly.entity_id
_entity_poly.type
_entity_poly.pdbx_seq_one_letter_code
_entity_poly.pdbx_strand_id
1 'polypeptide(L)'
;MKIAPSVLAADFSNLECELKDIETGGADLVHLDVMDGTFVPNISFGPPVIQSLRKVTLLPFDVHLMTYHPEYYFDSLGKIGVDMISFHQEAVIHVDRTIHDIKFRGIKAGIALNPGTSLSALELVLPLLDFVLIMSVNPGFGGQKFISYTLDLSLIHI
;
A
#
# COMPACT_ATOMS: atom_id res chain seq x y z
N MET A 1 -14.35 8.14 -8.68
CA MET A 1 -12.94 8.18 -8.28
C MET A 1 -12.91 8.17 -6.77
N LYS A 2 -12.02 7.38 -6.16
CA LYS A 2 -11.81 7.36 -4.70
C LYS A 2 -10.51 8.08 -4.37
N ILE A 3 -10.45 8.72 -3.20
CA ILE A 3 -9.28 9.46 -2.72
C ILE A 3 -8.73 8.75 -1.49
N ALA A 4 -7.44 8.39 -1.54
CA ALA A 4 -6.70 7.72 -0.48
C ALA A 4 -5.43 8.53 -0.11
N PRO A 5 -5.52 9.54 0.76
CA PRO A 5 -4.36 10.30 1.18
C PRO A 5 -3.35 9.41 1.93
N SER A 6 -2.06 9.61 1.64
CA SER A 6 -1.01 8.91 2.37
C SER A 6 -0.65 9.60 3.67
N VAL A 7 -0.64 8.84 4.75
CA VAL A 7 -0.20 9.28 6.08
C VAL A 7 1.31 9.57 6.12
N LEU A 8 2.08 9.10 5.12
CA LEU A 8 3.51 9.40 5.02
C LEU A 8 3.80 10.92 4.93
N ALA A 9 2.84 11.71 4.43
CA ALA A 9 2.95 13.16 4.31
C ALA A 9 2.45 13.93 5.55
N ALA A 10 1.90 13.22 6.54
CA ALA A 10 1.31 13.81 7.74
C ALA A 10 2.36 14.19 8.80
N ASP A 11 1.98 15.05 9.73
CA ASP A 11 2.75 15.29 10.95
C ASP A 11 2.62 14.07 11.90
N PHE A 12 3.66 13.25 11.98
CA PHE A 12 3.69 12.06 12.83
C PHE A 12 3.55 12.36 14.33
N SER A 13 3.80 13.60 14.76
CA SER A 13 3.59 14.01 16.16
C SER A 13 2.11 14.21 16.49
N ASN A 14 1.22 14.32 15.48
CA ASN A 14 -0.19 14.63 15.65
C ASN A 14 -1.12 13.83 14.72
N LEU A 15 -0.82 12.56 14.53
CA LEU A 15 -1.52 11.69 13.57
C LEU A 15 -3.04 11.59 13.78
N GLU A 16 -3.53 11.73 15.02
CA GLU A 16 -4.98 11.75 15.30
C GLU A 16 -5.67 12.93 14.61
N CYS A 17 -5.09 14.13 14.70
CA CYS A 17 -5.64 15.32 14.05
C CYS A 17 -5.59 15.18 12.52
N GLU A 18 -4.45 14.75 11.99
CA GLU A 18 -4.25 14.52 10.56
C GLU A 18 -5.30 13.55 9.97
N LEU A 19 -5.59 12.43 10.67
CA LEU A 19 -6.63 11.49 10.24
C LEU A 19 -8.03 12.12 10.25
N LYS A 20 -8.36 12.90 11.27
CA LYS A 20 -9.66 13.60 11.33
C LYS A 20 -9.79 14.64 10.23
N ASP A 21 -8.71 15.32 9.88
CA ASP A 21 -8.70 16.33 8.82
C ASP A 21 -8.91 15.70 7.44
N ILE A 22 -8.25 14.58 7.14
CA ILE A 22 -8.48 13.86 5.87
C ILE A 22 -9.87 13.24 5.78
N GLU A 23 -10.42 12.73 6.89
CA GLU A 23 -11.78 12.21 6.95
C GLU A 23 -12.81 13.33 6.72
N THR A 24 -12.63 14.48 7.37
CA THR A 24 -13.47 15.67 7.18
C THR A 24 -13.32 16.24 5.77
N GLY A 25 -12.14 16.11 5.16
CA GLY A 25 -11.86 16.48 3.78
C GLY A 25 -12.50 15.56 2.74
N GLY A 26 -13.16 14.47 3.17
CA GLY A 26 -13.89 13.56 2.29
C GLY A 26 -13.03 12.46 1.67
N ALA A 27 -11.98 12.03 2.35
CA ALA A 27 -11.20 10.85 1.94
C ALA A 27 -12.06 9.59 1.98
N ASP A 28 -11.84 8.69 1.02
CA ASP A 28 -12.52 7.39 0.94
C ASP A 28 -11.76 6.28 1.68
N LEU A 29 -10.44 6.40 1.77
CA LEU A 29 -9.51 5.45 2.39
C LEU A 29 -8.36 6.19 3.06
N VAL A 30 -7.61 5.49 3.90
CA VAL A 30 -6.32 5.96 4.45
C VAL A 30 -5.22 5.10 3.86
N HIS A 31 -4.26 5.71 3.15
CA HIS A 31 -3.10 5.00 2.61
C HIS A 31 -1.93 5.01 3.61
N LEU A 32 -1.37 3.83 3.86
CA LEU A 32 -0.38 3.60 4.90
C LEU A 32 0.89 2.97 4.30
N ASP A 33 1.91 3.80 4.06
CA ASP A 33 3.19 3.40 3.50
C ASP A 33 4.11 2.82 4.57
N VAL A 34 4.26 1.49 4.61
CA VAL A 34 5.12 0.76 5.55
C VAL A 34 6.46 0.47 4.93
N MET A 35 7.51 0.99 5.55
CA MET A 35 8.90 0.86 5.12
C MET A 35 9.75 0.39 6.29
N ASP A 36 10.57 -0.63 6.09
CA ASP A 36 11.45 -1.23 7.10
C ASP A 36 12.95 -1.06 6.81
N GLY A 37 13.30 -0.29 5.79
CA GLY A 37 14.67 -0.03 5.39
C GLY A 37 15.31 -1.12 4.53
N THR A 38 14.55 -2.19 4.14
CA THR A 38 15.11 -3.28 3.35
C THR A 38 14.89 -3.10 1.85
N PHE A 39 13.66 -2.90 1.41
CA PHE A 39 13.30 -2.70 0.01
C PHE A 39 13.59 -1.26 -0.45
N VAL A 40 13.37 -0.29 0.43
CA VAL A 40 13.66 1.13 0.22
C VAL A 40 14.58 1.65 1.33
N PRO A 41 15.46 2.64 1.06
CA PRO A 41 16.43 3.15 2.04
C PRO A 41 15.77 4.15 3.02
N ASN A 42 14.60 3.83 3.52
CA ASN A 42 13.83 4.63 4.47
C ASN A 42 13.05 3.75 5.43
N ILE A 43 12.73 4.27 6.60
CA ILE A 43 11.86 3.65 7.59
C ILE A 43 10.71 4.62 7.86
N SER A 44 9.46 4.13 7.82
CA SER A 44 8.30 4.95 8.14
C SER A 44 7.70 4.56 9.50
N PHE A 45 6.75 3.66 9.49
CA PHE A 45 6.08 3.13 10.67
C PHE A 45 5.62 1.70 10.40
N GLY A 46 5.13 1.03 11.44
CA GLY A 46 4.71 -0.35 11.34
C GLY A 46 3.41 -0.64 12.11
N PRO A 47 3.08 -1.92 12.34
CA PRO A 47 1.82 -2.36 12.94
C PRO A 47 1.44 -1.65 14.25
N PRO A 48 2.34 -1.31 15.20
CA PRO A 48 1.95 -0.61 16.42
C PRO A 48 1.32 0.77 16.17
N VAL A 49 1.84 1.53 15.21
CA VAL A 49 1.29 2.83 14.82
C VAL A 49 -0.06 2.63 14.13
N ILE A 50 -0.15 1.69 13.17
CA ILE A 50 -1.39 1.38 12.44
C ILE A 50 -2.49 0.95 13.42
N GLN A 51 -2.17 0.14 14.43
CA GLN A 51 -3.11 -0.24 15.49
C GLN A 51 -3.63 0.96 16.29
N SER A 52 -2.79 1.96 16.50
CA SER A 52 -3.21 3.19 17.20
C SER A 52 -4.13 4.02 16.31
N LEU A 53 -3.80 4.16 15.02
CA LEU A 53 -4.60 4.87 14.04
C LEU A 53 -5.97 4.21 13.81
N ARG A 54 -6.07 2.87 13.87
CA ARG A 54 -7.35 2.16 13.73
C ARG A 54 -8.40 2.55 14.78
N LYS A 55 -7.97 3.07 15.92
CA LYS A 55 -8.89 3.54 16.98
C LYS A 55 -9.47 4.93 16.69
N VAL A 56 -8.88 5.67 15.77
CA VAL A 56 -9.19 7.08 15.49
C VAL A 56 -10.24 7.23 14.40
N THR A 57 -10.23 6.36 13.38
CA THR A 57 -11.12 6.47 12.22
C THR A 57 -11.73 5.13 11.82
N LEU A 58 -12.87 5.16 11.14
CA LEU A 58 -13.51 3.98 10.53
C LEU A 58 -13.22 3.88 9.02
N LEU A 59 -12.49 4.83 8.44
CA LEU A 59 -12.10 4.76 7.03
C LEU A 59 -11.32 3.46 6.76
N PRO A 60 -11.54 2.80 5.62
CA PRO A 60 -10.76 1.63 5.23
C PRO A 60 -9.26 1.94 5.18
N PHE A 61 -8.44 0.99 5.63
CA PHE A 61 -6.98 1.08 5.60
C PHE A 61 -6.43 0.31 4.40
N ASP A 62 -5.70 1.02 3.54
CA ASP A 62 -4.94 0.51 2.42
C ASP A 62 -3.44 0.53 2.79
N VAL A 63 -2.87 -0.63 3.10
CA VAL A 63 -1.47 -0.75 3.56
C VAL A 63 -0.58 -1.13 2.39
N HIS A 64 0.38 -0.29 2.10
CA HIS A 64 1.40 -0.50 1.08
C HIS A 64 2.71 -0.96 1.74
N LEU A 65 3.11 -2.21 1.49
CA LEU A 65 4.30 -2.82 2.08
C LEU A 65 5.51 -2.66 1.14
N MET A 66 6.43 -1.80 1.51
CA MET A 66 7.72 -1.60 0.85
C MET A 66 8.83 -2.33 1.61
N THR A 67 8.78 -3.66 1.60
CA THR A 67 9.69 -4.59 2.30
C THR A 67 9.94 -5.83 1.46
N TYR A 68 11.10 -6.48 1.63
CA TYR A 68 11.39 -7.77 1.00
C TYR A 68 10.69 -8.96 1.67
N HIS A 69 10.12 -8.78 2.86
CA HIS A 69 9.43 -9.81 3.61
C HIS A 69 8.03 -9.36 4.05
N PRO A 70 7.12 -9.07 3.08
CA PRO A 70 5.77 -8.59 3.41
C PRO A 70 4.97 -9.58 4.27
N GLU A 71 5.26 -10.89 4.14
CA GLU A 71 4.60 -11.97 4.88
C GLU A 71 4.76 -11.84 6.41
N TYR A 72 5.78 -11.17 6.90
CA TYR A 72 5.99 -10.97 8.34
C TYR A 72 4.93 -10.07 8.98
N TYR A 73 4.23 -9.27 8.17
CA TYR A 73 3.26 -8.28 8.64
C TYR A 73 1.81 -8.75 8.53
N PHE A 74 1.49 -9.76 7.72
CA PHE A 74 0.11 -10.13 7.40
C PHE A 74 -0.72 -10.49 8.64
N ASP A 75 -0.18 -11.27 9.58
CA ASP A 75 -0.91 -11.66 10.79
C ASP A 75 -1.21 -10.47 11.69
N SER A 76 -0.26 -9.56 11.87
CA SER A 76 -0.44 -8.38 12.70
C SER A 76 -1.42 -7.40 12.06
N LEU A 77 -1.31 -7.17 10.76
CA LEU A 77 -2.21 -6.30 10.00
C LEU A 77 -3.64 -6.87 9.97
N GLY A 78 -3.80 -8.18 9.80
CA GLY A 78 -5.09 -8.85 9.86
C GLY A 78 -5.77 -8.68 11.22
N LYS A 79 -5.02 -8.82 12.32
CA LYS A 79 -5.54 -8.60 13.68
C LYS A 79 -5.94 -7.14 13.95
N ILE A 80 -5.28 -6.19 13.32
CA ILE A 80 -5.62 -4.76 13.39
C ILE A 80 -6.91 -4.45 12.63
N GLY A 81 -7.27 -5.28 11.63
CA GLY A 81 -8.43 -5.08 10.77
C GLY A 81 -8.14 -4.08 9.65
N VAL A 82 -7.01 -4.26 8.94
CA VAL A 82 -6.77 -3.55 7.68
C VAL A 82 -7.62 -4.15 6.57
N ASP A 83 -8.01 -3.33 5.60
CA ASP A 83 -8.95 -3.72 4.56
C ASP A 83 -8.23 -4.19 3.29
N MET A 84 -7.07 -3.61 3.00
CA MET A 84 -6.31 -3.82 1.78
C MET A 84 -4.81 -3.87 2.08
N ILE A 85 -4.09 -4.76 1.41
CA ILE A 85 -2.63 -4.83 1.44
C ILE A 85 -2.11 -4.91 0.03
N SER A 86 -1.16 -4.05 -0.33
CA SER A 86 -0.33 -4.19 -1.52
C SER A 86 1.13 -4.48 -1.14
N PHE A 87 1.78 -5.30 -1.94
CA PHE A 87 3.20 -5.60 -1.86
C PHE A 87 3.83 -5.45 -3.25
N HIS A 88 5.13 -5.19 -3.30
CA HIS A 88 5.83 -5.03 -4.57
C HIS A 88 6.06 -6.36 -5.27
N GLN A 89 5.77 -6.39 -6.58
CA GLN A 89 6.10 -7.54 -7.45
C GLN A 89 7.58 -7.89 -7.36
N GLU A 90 8.43 -6.89 -7.24
CA GLU A 90 9.88 -7.01 -7.21
C GLU A 90 10.41 -7.51 -5.86
N ALA A 91 9.59 -7.52 -4.83
CA ALA A 91 9.98 -7.89 -3.46
C ALA A 91 9.78 -9.37 -3.15
N VAL A 92 8.95 -10.10 -3.92
CA VAL A 92 8.58 -11.47 -3.58
C VAL A 92 8.86 -12.45 -4.73
N ILE A 93 9.32 -13.66 -4.38
CA ILE A 93 9.58 -14.73 -5.35
C ILE A 93 8.29 -15.49 -5.68
N HIS A 94 7.43 -15.73 -4.68
CA HIS A 94 6.24 -16.56 -4.82
C HIS A 94 4.96 -15.71 -4.76
N VAL A 95 4.74 -14.92 -5.79
CA VAL A 95 3.65 -13.94 -5.90
C VAL A 95 2.28 -14.57 -5.69
N ASP A 96 1.97 -15.66 -6.39
CA ASP A 96 0.69 -16.37 -6.26
C ASP A 96 0.40 -16.77 -4.80
N ARG A 97 1.37 -17.39 -4.14
CA ARG A 97 1.24 -17.77 -2.72
C ARG A 97 1.02 -16.57 -1.82
N THR A 98 1.70 -15.46 -2.07
CA THR A 98 1.58 -14.23 -1.28
C THR A 98 0.19 -13.62 -1.41
N ILE A 99 -0.39 -13.61 -2.61
CA ILE A 99 -1.77 -13.17 -2.85
C ILE A 99 -2.75 -14.03 -2.03
N HIS A 100 -2.64 -15.35 -2.15
CA HIS A 100 -3.52 -16.27 -1.42
C HIS A 100 -3.38 -16.14 0.09
N ASP A 101 -2.17 -15.88 0.59
CA ASP A 101 -1.89 -15.72 2.01
C ASP A 101 -2.55 -14.46 2.60
N ILE A 102 -2.55 -13.35 1.86
CA ILE A 102 -3.30 -12.13 2.21
C ILE A 102 -4.80 -12.41 2.21
N LYS A 103 -5.32 -13.01 1.11
CA LYS A 103 -6.76 -13.29 0.94
C LYS A 103 -7.31 -14.29 1.96
N PHE A 104 -6.51 -15.24 2.40
CA PHE A 104 -6.86 -16.19 3.46
C PHE A 104 -7.23 -15.50 4.78
N ARG A 105 -6.70 -14.29 5.02
CA ARG A 105 -7.02 -13.46 6.19
C ARG A 105 -8.23 -12.54 6.00
N GLY A 106 -8.93 -12.66 4.88
CA GLY A 106 -10.06 -11.82 4.52
C GLY A 106 -9.69 -10.41 4.07
N ILE A 107 -8.41 -10.17 3.73
CA ILE A 107 -7.88 -8.88 3.32
C ILE A 107 -7.81 -8.84 1.80
N LYS A 108 -8.14 -7.71 1.18
CA LYS A 108 -7.97 -7.51 -0.26
C LYS A 108 -6.50 -7.45 -0.62
N ALA A 109 -6.10 -8.25 -1.62
CA ALA A 109 -4.72 -8.34 -2.07
C ALA A 109 -4.46 -7.51 -3.32
N GLY A 110 -3.45 -6.66 -3.26
CA GLY A 110 -2.94 -5.88 -4.38
C GLY A 110 -1.46 -6.11 -4.65
N ILE A 111 -1.04 -5.81 -5.88
CA ILE A 111 0.38 -5.76 -6.24
C ILE A 111 0.75 -4.33 -6.62
N ALA A 112 1.87 -3.86 -6.07
CA ALA A 112 2.51 -2.62 -6.47
C ALA A 112 3.59 -2.89 -7.52
N LEU A 113 3.67 -2.03 -8.54
CA LEU A 113 4.70 -2.06 -9.56
C LEU A 113 5.53 -0.78 -9.51
N ASN A 114 6.84 -0.92 -9.52
CA ASN A 114 7.75 0.20 -9.72
C ASN A 114 7.57 0.82 -11.12
N PRO A 115 7.92 2.10 -11.30
CA PRO A 115 7.74 2.77 -12.59
C PRO A 115 8.38 2.08 -13.79
N GLY A 116 9.47 1.32 -13.58
CA GLY A 116 10.17 0.58 -14.62
C GLY A 116 9.73 -0.87 -14.81
N THR A 117 8.75 -1.36 -14.04
CA THR A 117 8.31 -2.76 -14.11
C THR A 117 7.18 -2.92 -15.12
N SER A 118 7.36 -3.87 -16.05
CA SER A 118 6.35 -4.16 -17.07
C SER A 118 5.08 -4.77 -16.47
N LEU A 119 3.92 -4.39 -17.00
CA LEU A 119 2.62 -4.99 -16.65
C LEU A 119 2.53 -6.48 -17.00
N SER A 120 3.35 -6.97 -17.92
CA SER A 120 3.41 -8.42 -18.25
C SER A 120 3.75 -9.29 -17.03
N ALA A 121 4.39 -8.71 -16.01
CA ALA A 121 4.64 -9.40 -14.75
C ALA A 121 3.35 -9.81 -14.00
N LEU A 122 2.23 -9.16 -14.29
CA LEU A 122 0.93 -9.44 -13.66
C LEU A 122 0.02 -10.35 -14.47
N GLU A 123 0.33 -10.62 -15.75
CA GLU A 123 -0.58 -11.26 -16.71
C GLU A 123 -1.24 -12.52 -16.15
N LEU A 124 -0.48 -13.42 -15.52
CA LEU A 124 -1.00 -14.68 -15.01
C LEU A 124 -1.73 -14.53 -13.66
N VAL A 125 -1.39 -13.54 -12.85
CA VAL A 125 -1.93 -13.36 -11.49
C VAL A 125 -3.01 -12.28 -11.41
N LEU A 126 -3.20 -11.50 -12.46
CA LEU A 126 -4.18 -10.41 -12.52
C LEU A 126 -5.60 -10.85 -12.11
N PRO A 127 -6.11 -12.03 -12.52
CA PRO A 127 -7.44 -12.50 -12.11
C PRO A 127 -7.56 -12.77 -10.60
N LEU A 128 -6.46 -12.92 -9.90
CA LEU A 128 -6.41 -13.18 -8.45
C LEU A 128 -6.39 -11.89 -7.63
N LEU A 129 -6.07 -10.75 -8.24
CA LEU A 129 -5.90 -9.48 -7.55
C LEU A 129 -7.24 -8.76 -7.35
N ASP A 130 -7.33 -8.02 -6.25
CA ASP A 130 -8.44 -7.10 -6.01
C ASP A 130 -8.12 -5.70 -6.55
N PHE A 131 -6.83 -5.35 -6.67
CA PHE A 131 -6.35 -4.09 -7.24
C PHE A 131 -4.87 -4.16 -7.63
N VAL A 132 -4.42 -3.18 -8.41
CA VAL A 132 -3.01 -2.96 -8.77
C VAL A 132 -2.64 -1.52 -8.40
N LEU A 133 -1.50 -1.35 -7.74
CA LEU A 133 -0.92 -0.04 -7.40
C LEU A 133 0.19 0.29 -8.40
N ILE A 134 -0.05 1.22 -9.30
CA ILE A 134 0.97 1.72 -10.22
C ILE A 134 1.72 2.87 -9.54
N MET A 135 3.01 2.64 -9.25
CA MET A 135 3.85 3.69 -8.68
C MET A 135 4.12 4.78 -9.73
N SER A 136 3.72 5.99 -9.42
CA SER A 136 4.00 7.18 -10.24
C SER A 136 5.22 7.98 -9.78
N VAL A 137 5.89 7.48 -8.74
CA VAL A 137 7.18 7.94 -8.21
C VAL A 137 7.99 6.71 -7.80
N ASN A 138 9.29 6.83 -7.61
CA ASN A 138 10.05 5.73 -7.01
C ASN A 138 9.63 5.54 -5.55
N PRO A 139 9.43 4.29 -5.06
CA PRO A 139 9.06 4.05 -3.68
C PRO A 139 10.12 4.54 -2.70
N GLY A 140 9.70 4.91 -1.48
CA GLY A 140 10.59 5.25 -0.37
C GLY A 140 10.49 6.66 0.19
N PHE A 141 10.02 7.66 -0.57
CA PHE A 141 9.95 9.05 -0.11
C PHE A 141 8.70 9.75 -0.65
N GLY A 142 8.13 10.64 0.16
CA GLY A 142 7.08 11.55 -0.27
C GLY A 142 7.61 12.77 -1.04
N GLY A 143 6.71 13.59 -1.61
CA GLY A 143 7.02 14.87 -2.24
C GLY A 143 7.81 14.80 -3.55
N GLN A 144 7.88 13.64 -4.19
CA GLN A 144 8.59 13.45 -5.46
C GLN A 144 7.80 14.00 -6.66
N LYS A 145 8.51 14.28 -7.75
CA LYS A 145 7.87 14.68 -9.02
C LYS A 145 7.25 13.46 -9.70
N PHE A 146 6.06 13.65 -10.24
CA PHE A 146 5.34 12.66 -11.02
C PHE A 146 6.16 12.17 -12.23
N ILE A 147 6.23 10.86 -12.40
CA ILE A 147 6.92 10.20 -13.50
C ILE A 147 5.90 9.97 -14.63
N SER A 148 5.97 10.77 -15.69
CA SER A 148 4.92 10.85 -16.71
C SER A 148 4.71 9.55 -17.51
N TYR A 149 5.75 8.77 -17.78
CA TYR A 149 5.62 7.52 -18.54
C TYR A 149 4.85 6.41 -17.78
N THR A 150 4.61 6.58 -16.48
CA THR A 150 3.76 5.63 -15.73
C THR A 150 2.29 5.71 -16.13
N LEU A 151 1.88 6.79 -16.80
CA LEU A 151 0.55 6.86 -17.41
C LEU A 151 0.35 5.75 -18.44
N ASP A 152 1.37 5.44 -19.23
CA ASP A 152 1.31 4.35 -20.22
C ASP A 152 1.10 3.00 -19.54
N LEU A 153 1.68 2.77 -18.36
CA LEU A 153 1.41 1.58 -17.55
C LEU A 153 -0.05 1.50 -17.11
N SER A 154 -0.69 2.61 -16.76
CA SER A 154 -2.07 2.61 -16.27
C SER A 154 -3.10 2.49 -17.40
N LEU A 155 -2.75 2.85 -18.65
CA LEU A 155 -3.66 2.89 -19.80
C LEU A 155 -3.67 1.59 -20.62
N ILE A 156 -2.66 0.73 -20.49
CA ILE A 156 -2.53 -0.50 -21.30
C ILE A 156 -3.62 -1.55 -20.98
N HIS A 157 -4.36 -1.41 -19.88
CA HIS A 157 -5.27 -2.45 -19.36
C HIS A 157 -6.73 -2.02 -19.22
N ILE A 158 -7.14 -1.00 -19.92
CA ILE A 158 -8.56 -0.59 -19.93
C ILE A 158 -9.29 -1.23 -21.11
#